data_f3a8a0860c257831d0dd3f64501e4647
#
_entry.id   f3a8a0860c257831d0dd3f64501e4647
#
_cell.length_a   1.000
_cell.length_b   1.000
_cell.length_c   1.000
_cell.angle_alpha   90.00
_cell.angle_beta   90.00
_cell.angle_gamma   90.00
#
_symmetry.space_group_name_H-M   'P 1'
#
loop_
_entity.id
_entity.type
_entity.pdbx_description
1 polymer ?
#
loop_
_entity_poly.entity_id
_entity_poly.type
_entity_poly.pdbx_seq_one_letter_code
_entity_poly.pdbx_strand_id
1 'polypeptide(L)'
;MIKHIPNKIYFEELERLLATGQKAVVTVRGNSMMPLLRDGKDAVEVVCHAPERLNVGEVVFFRYGPSWVMHRIATIDGEHITFAGDGNLGRVEHALRSDVTADVVAVIRPSGRRVECKNWRWRLPSQLWLLLPHFVQRCCLALLRRL
;
A
#
# COMPACT_ATOMS: atom_id res chain seq x y z
N MET A 1 -0.22 23.95 14.09
CA MET A 1 0.48 24.27 12.86
C MET A 1 1.01 23.00 12.21
N ILE A 2 0.51 22.70 11.04
CA ILE A 2 0.95 21.51 10.31
C ILE A 2 2.27 21.84 9.63
N LYS A 3 3.36 21.23 10.08
CA LYS A 3 4.64 21.36 9.41
C LYS A 3 4.65 20.47 8.17
N HIS A 4 4.94 21.05 7.03
CA HIS A 4 5.19 20.29 5.82
C HIS A 4 6.56 19.63 5.93
N ILE A 5 6.56 18.33 6.24
CA ILE A 5 7.79 17.55 6.23
C ILE A 5 7.96 16.99 4.81
N PRO A 6 9.10 17.24 4.14
CA PRO A 6 9.36 16.63 2.84
C PRO A 6 9.21 15.11 2.91
N ASN A 7 8.57 14.51 1.93
CA ASN A 7 8.33 13.07 1.88
C ASN A 7 9.61 12.26 2.09
N LYS A 8 10.71 12.72 1.50
CA LYS A 8 12.01 12.04 1.66
C LYS A 8 12.42 11.93 3.12
N ILE A 9 12.37 13.04 3.86
CA ILE A 9 12.76 13.07 5.28
C ILE A 9 11.81 12.21 6.11
N TYR A 10 10.52 12.31 5.85
CA TYR A 10 9.50 11.52 6.56
C TYR A 10 9.76 10.02 6.39
N PHE A 11 9.97 9.56 5.16
CA PHE A 11 10.15 8.13 4.90
C PHE A 11 11.52 7.63 5.35
N GLU A 12 12.57 8.46 5.32
CA GLU A 12 13.86 8.09 5.89
C GLU A 12 13.75 7.87 7.40
N GLU A 13 13.05 8.75 8.11
CA GLU A 13 12.80 8.59 9.55
C GLU A 13 11.93 7.37 9.84
N LEU A 14 10.94 7.11 8.98
CA LEU A 14 10.10 5.93 9.10
C LEU A 14 10.94 4.65 8.96
N GLU A 15 11.80 4.57 7.95
CA GLU A 15 12.68 3.42 7.75
C GLU A 15 13.61 3.21 8.96
N ARG A 16 14.13 4.29 9.53
CA ARG A 16 14.98 4.22 10.71
C ARG A 16 14.20 3.66 11.91
N LEU A 17 12.98 4.11 12.12
CA LEU A 17 12.11 3.62 13.18
C LEU A 17 11.82 2.13 13.01
N LEU A 18 11.47 1.71 11.80
CA LEU A 18 11.17 0.31 11.49
C LEU A 18 12.39 -0.60 11.65
N ALA A 19 13.58 -0.09 11.37
CA ALA A 19 14.83 -0.85 11.54
C ALA A 19 15.07 -1.23 13.01
N THR A 20 14.49 -0.51 13.96
CA THR A 20 14.58 -0.85 15.38
C THR A 20 13.60 -1.93 15.82
N GLY A 21 12.79 -2.46 14.90
CA GLY A 21 11.77 -3.47 15.19
C GLY A 21 10.42 -2.90 15.63
N GLN A 22 10.28 -1.58 15.64
CA GLN A 22 9.02 -0.92 16.02
C GLN A 22 8.06 -0.92 14.84
N LYS A 23 6.75 -0.92 15.16
CA LYS A 23 5.68 -0.72 14.19
C LYS A 23 5.40 0.77 14.07
N ALA A 24 4.90 1.18 12.90
CA ALA A 24 4.49 2.56 12.70
C ALA A 24 3.11 2.60 12.04
N VAL A 25 2.41 3.72 12.22
CA VAL A 25 1.12 3.97 11.57
C VAL A 25 1.29 5.13 10.62
N VAL A 26 0.89 4.91 9.37
CA VAL A 26 1.03 5.90 8.29
C VAL A 26 -0.34 6.18 7.71
N THR A 27 -0.72 7.46 7.64
CA THR A 27 -1.97 7.87 6.99
C THR A 27 -1.87 7.67 5.48
N VAL A 28 -2.93 7.07 4.90
CA VAL A 28 -2.99 6.86 3.46
C VAL A 28 -3.09 8.21 2.74
N ARG A 29 -2.25 8.40 1.74
CA ARG A 29 -2.24 9.60 0.89
C ARG A 29 -2.41 9.20 -0.56
N GLY A 30 -3.27 9.95 -1.27
CA GLY A 30 -3.56 9.69 -2.67
C GLY A 30 -4.61 8.61 -2.88
N ASN A 31 -5.01 8.43 -4.12
CA ASN A 31 -6.12 7.58 -4.52
C ASN A 31 -5.67 6.29 -5.22
N SER A 32 -4.36 6.03 -5.26
CA SER A 32 -3.83 4.88 -6.02
C SER A 32 -4.22 3.52 -5.46
N MET A 33 -4.68 3.47 -4.20
CA MET A 33 -5.12 2.22 -3.54
C MET A 33 -6.63 2.19 -3.28
N MET A 34 -7.39 3.12 -3.86
CA MET A 34 -8.86 3.02 -3.81
C MET A 34 -9.33 1.77 -4.58
N PRO A 35 -10.44 1.18 -4.21
CA PRO A 35 -11.40 1.58 -3.18
C PRO A 35 -11.07 1.08 -1.77
N LEU A 36 -10.06 0.25 -1.63
CA LEU A 36 -9.77 -0.45 -0.38
C LEU A 36 -9.09 0.44 0.66
N LEU A 37 -8.24 1.35 0.21
CA LEU A 37 -7.57 2.33 1.06
C LEU A 37 -7.89 3.74 0.56
N ARG A 38 -8.36 4.61 1.45
CA ARG A 38 -8.90 5.93 1.09
C ARG A 38 -8.00 7.05 1.59
N ASP A 39 -7.73 8.00 0.71
CA ASP A 39 -6.89 9.16 0.99
C ASP A 39 -7.37 9.93 2.22
N GLY A 40 -6.46 10.14 3.18
CA GLY A 40 -6.72 10.92 4.37
C GLY A 40 -7.69 10.31 5.37
N LYS A 41 -8.35 9.20 5.02
CA LYS A 41 -9.36 8.56 5.89
C LYS A 41 -8.83 7.32 6.57
N ASP A 42 -8.12 6.48 5.83
CA ASP A 42 -7.57 5.25 6.36
C ASP A 42 -6.09 5.44 6.71
N ALA A 43 -5.62 4.63 7.64
CA ALA A 43 -4.19 4.53 7.95
C ALA A 43 -3.76 3.08 7.84
N VAL A 44 -2.47 2.85 7.72
CA VAL A 44 -1.91 1.51 7.65
C VAL A 44 -0.85 1.35 8.72
N GLU A 45 -0.83 0.17 9.33
CA GLU A 45 0.23 -0.22 10.25
C GLU A 45 1.30 -0.95 9.44
N VAL A 46 2.54 -0.52 9.57
CA VAL A 46 3.66 -1.05 8.80
C VAL A 46 4.73 -1.58 9.73
N VAL A 47 5.46 -2.58 9.22
CA VAL A 47 6.58 -3.20 9.91
C VAL A 47 7.77 -3.28 8.98
N CYS A 48 8.95 -3.52 9.56
CA CYS A 48 10.16 -3.72 8.79
C CYS A 48 9.99 -4.89 7.83
N HIS A 49 10.46 -4.71 6.61
CA HIS A 49 10.35 -5.70 5.57
C HIS A 49 11.34 -6.86 5.78
N ALA A 50 10.86 -8.08 5.51
CA ALA A 50 11.68 -9.29 5.43
C ALA A 50 11.68 -9.76 3.97
N PRO A 51 12.79 -9.58 3.23
CA PRO A 51 12.84 -9.84 1.78
C PRO A 51 12.37 -11.23 1.35
N GLU A 52 12.65 -12.23 2.17
CA GLU A 52 12.31 -13.63 1.89
C GLU A 52 10.82 -13.95 2.06
N ARG A 53 10.02 -13.01 2.61
CA ARG A 53 8.61 -13.24 2.93
C ARG A 53 7.63 -12.51 2.02
N LEU A 54 8.10 -12.01 0.88
CA LEU A 54 7.21 -11.33 -0.06
C LEU A 54 6.28 -12.31 -0.76
N ASN A 55 5.00 -11.95 -0.82
CA ASN A 55 3.99 -12.75 -1.51
C ASN A 55 3.16 -11.85 -2.44
N VAL A 56 2.75 -12.41 -3.57
CA VAL A 56 1.82 -11.74 -4.48
C VAL A 56 0.52 -11.43 -3.73
N GLY A 57 0.00 -10.22 -3.95
CA GLY A 57 -1.21 -9.73 -3.30
C GLY A 57 -0.98 -8.91 -2.05
N GLU A 58 0.22 -8.92 -1.49
CA GLU A 58 0.55 -8.09 -0.33
C GLU A 58 0.72 -6.63 -0.71
N VAL A 59 0.33 -5.73 0.18
CA VAL A 59 0.57 -4.29 0.05
C VAL A 59 1.84 -3.94 0.79
N VAL A 60 2.74 -3.24 0.11
CA VAL A 60 4.05 -2.88 0.65
C VAL A 60 4.40 -1.44 0.30
N PHE A 61 5.36 -0.87 1.04
CA PHE A 61 6.05 0.35 0.64
C PHE A 61 7.35 -0.01 -0.04
N PHE A 62 7.66 0.68 -1.14
CA PHE A 62 8.91 0.48 -1.86
C PHE A 62 9.45 1.80 -2.41
N ARG A 63 10.73 1.84 -2.65
CA ARG A 63 11.39 3.00 -3.27
C ARG A 63 11.23 2.91 -4.77
N TYR A 64 10.75 4.00 -5.36
CA TYR A 64 10.59 4.09 -6.81
C TYR A 64 11.13 5.43 -7.27
N GLY A 65 12.36 5.43 -7.83
CA GLY A 65 13.09 6.66 -8.12
C GLY A 65 13.30 7.48 -6.84
N PRO A 66 12.98 8.78 -6.84
CA PRO A 66 13.11 9.63 -5.65
C PRO A 66 11.95 9.50 -4.68
N SER A 67 10.97 8.63 -4.97
CA SER A 67 9.70 8.55 -4.22
C SER A 67 9.58 7.25 -3.44
N TRP A 68 8.69 7.24 -2.45
CA TRP A 68 8.20 6.05 -1.76
C TRP A 68 6.76 5.84 -2.18
N VAL A 69 6.45 4.61 -2.57
CA VAL A 69 5.14 4.24 -3.11
C VAL A 69 4.57 3.08 -2.30
N MET A 70 3.26 3.12 -2.03
CA MET A 70 2.55 2.02 -1.39
C MET A 70 1.60 1.42 -2.41
N HIS A 71 1.92 0.23 -2.91
CA HIS A 71 1.11 -0.49 -3.87
C HIS A 71 1.09 -1.98 -3.55
N ARG A 72 0.27 -2.72 -4.30
CA ARG A 72 0.13 -4.16 -4.16
C ARG A 72 1.12 -4.88 -5.05
N ILE A 73 1.71 -5.97 -4.54
CA ILE A 73 2.58 -6.83 -5.35
C ILE A 73 1.71 -7.60 -6.34
N ALA A 74 1.94 -7.38 -7.63
CA ALA A 74 1.22 -8.04 -8.70
C ALA A 74 1.91 -9.33 -9.15
N THR A 75 3.24 -9.28 -9.36
CA THR A 75 4.03 -10.46 -9.73
C THR A 75 5.40 -10.40 -9.06
N ILE A 76 5.97 -11.59 -8.84
CA ILE A 76 7.32 -11.75 -8.33
C ILE A 76 8.07 -12.69 -9.29
N ASP A 77 9.20 -12.22 -9.82
CA ASP A 77 10.09 -12.99 -10.68
C ASP A 77 11.52 -12.84 -10.14
N GLY A 78 11.89 -13.71 -9.20
CA GLY A 78 13.17 -13.62 -8.54
C GLY A 78 13.35 -12.29 -7.81
N GLU A 79 14.34 -11.52 -8.24
CA GLU A 79 14.62 -10.18 -7.69
C GLU A 79 13.72 -9.09 -8.29
N HIS A 80 13.03 -9.38 -9.38
CA HIS A 80 12.19 -8.40 -10.09
C HIS A 80 10.75 -8.49 -9.60
N ILE A 81 10.19 -7.38 -9.17
CA ILE A 81 8.83 -7.31 -8.66
C ILE A 81 8.04 -6.29 -9.46
N THR A 82 6.80 -6.65 -9.82
CA THR A 82 5.84 -5.75 -10.44
C THR A 82 4.80 -5.36 -9.41
N PHE A 83 4.54 -4.07 -9.28
CA PHE A 83 3.58 -3.50 -8.34
C PHE A 83 2.44 -2.83 -9.09
N ALA A 84 1.26 -2.84 -8.51
CA ALA A 84 0.09 -2.16 -9.07
C ALA A 84 -0.75 -1.54 -7.95
N GLY A 85 -1.19 -0.32 -8.14
CA GLY A 85 -2.16 0.32 -7.26
C GLY A 85 -3.57 -0.12 -7.62
N ASP A 86 -4.35 -0.50 -6.63
CA ASP A 86 -5.72 -1.00 -6.84
C ASP A 86 -6.62 0.00 -7.58
N GLY A 87 -6.39 1.30 -7.36
CA GLY A 87 -7.12 2.38 -8.03
C GLY A 87 -6.39 3.02 -9.20
N ASN A 88 -5.24 2.47 -9.58
CA ASN A 88 -4.38 3.03 -10.62
C ASN A 88 -4.35 2.09 -11.83
N LEU A 89 -5.52 1.88 -12.41
CA LEU A 89 -5.74 0.88 -13.46
C LEU A 89 -4.87 1.13 -14.69
N GLY A 90 -4.31 0.05 -15.24
CA GLY A 90 -3.49 0.10 -16.44
C GLY A 90 -2.06 0.60 -16.22
N ARG A 91 -1.67 0.86 -14.97
CA ARG A 91 -0.31 1.29 -14.63
C ARG A 91 0.34 0.29 -13.70
N VAL A 92 1.60 0.02 -13.93
CA VAL A 92 2.41 -0.83 -13.07
C VAL A 92 3.75 -0.17 -12.84
N GLU A 93 4.39 -0.50 -11.72
CA GLU A 93 5.76 -0.15 -11.44
C GLU A 93 6.61 -1.40 -11.39
N HIS A 94 7.85 -1.28 -11.82
CA HIS A 94 8.83 -2.36 -11.75
C HIS A 94 9.97 -1.93 -10.83
N ALA A 95 10.27 -2.74 -9.85
CA ALA A 95 11.37 -2.46 -8.92
C ALA A 95 11.98 -3.78 -8.47
N LEU A 96 13.06 -3.68 -7.69
CA LEU A 96 13.76 -4.83 -7.17
C LEU A 96 13.23 -5.19 -5.77
N ARG A 97 13.42 -6.45 -5.41
CA ARG A 97 13.11 -6.93 -4.06
C ARG A 97 13.76 -6.06 -2.99
N SER A 98 14.99 -5.62 -3.24
CA SER A 98 15.74 -4.74 -2.33
C SER A 98 15.16 -3.33 -2.20
N ASP A 99 14.28 -2.92 -3.10
CA ASP A 99 13.61 -1.62 -3.02
C ASP A 99 12.43 -1.61 -2.05
N VAL A 100 11.93 -2.78 -1.65
CA VAL A 100 10.85 -2.89 -0.68
C VAL A 100 11.36 -2.54 0.71
N THR A 101 10.69 -1.61 1.38
CA THR A 101 11.14 -1.05 2.65
C THR A 101 10.28 -1.44 3.83
N ALA A 102 8.98 -1.65 3.62
CA ALA A 102 8.06 -1.98 4.70
C ALA A 102 6.87 -2.78 4.20
N ASP A 103 6.36 -3.63 5.07
CA ASP A 103 5.14 -4.42 4.82
C ASP A 103 3.95 -3.79 5.54
N VAL A 104 2.84 -3.68 4.85
CA VAL A 104 1.56 -3.27 5.45
C VAL A 104 0.93 -4.51 6.09
N VAL A 105 0.76 -4.48 7.40
CA VAL A 105 0.24 -5.63 8.15
C VAL A 105 -1.18 -5.45 8.65
N ALA A 106 -1.67 -4.21 8.75
CA ALA A 106 -3.03 -3.91 9.16
C ALA A 106 -3.51 -2.60 8.58
N VAL A 107 -4.83 -2.48 8.49
CA VAL A 107 -5.51 -1.25 8.06
C VAL A 107 -6.29 -0.71 9.25
N ILE A 108 -6.20 0.59 9.49
CA ILE A 108 -6.92 1.27 10.56
C ILE A 108 -7.93 2.21 9.91
N ARG A 109 -9.21 1.92 10.14
CA ARG A 109 -10.32 2.71 9.59
C ARG A 109 -10.55 3.99 10.40
N PRO A 110 -11.29 4.98 9.85
CA PRO A 110 -11.57 6.22 10.59
C PRO A 110 -12.24 6.02 11.94
N SER A 111 -12.99 4.93 12.11
CA SER A 111 -13.61 4.55 13.39
C SER A 111 -12.60 4.06 14.43
N GLY A 112 -11.34 3.87 14.05
CA GLY A 112 -10.32 3.24 14.88
C GLY A 112 -10.26 1.73 14.76
N ARG A 113 -11.17 1.13 14.00
CA ARG A 113 -11.20 -0.33 13.80
C ARG A 113 -9.96 -0.78 13.04
N ARG A 114 -9.24 -1.74 13.62
CA ARG A 114 -8.04 -2.34 13.03
C ARG A 114 -8.40 -3.64 12.33
N VAL A 115 -8.03 -3.77 11.06
CA VAL A 115 -8.22 -4.97 10.27
C VAL A 115 -6.86 -5.51 9.86
N GLU A 116 -6.53 -6.73 10.28
CA GLU A 116 -5.26 -7.35 9.89
C GLU A 116 -5.30 -7.80 8.42
N CYS A 117 -4.20 -7.57 7.70
CA CYS A 117 -4.12 -7.93 6.29
C CYS A 117 -4.13 -9.44 6.05
N LYS A 118 -3.80 -10.24 7.07
CA LYS A 118 -3.91 -11.70 7.00
C LYS A 118 -5.33 -12.21 7.25
N ASN A 119 -6.22 -11.36 7.73
CA ASN A 119 -7.60 -11.72 8.04
C ASN A 119 -8.46 -11.74 6.77
N TRP A 120 -9.48 -12.60 6.73
CA TRP A 120 -10.40 -12.70 5.59
C TRP A 120 -11.15 -11.39 5.32
N ARG A 121 -11.34 -10.55 6.34
CA ARG A 121 -12.00 -9.25 6.20
C ARG A 121 -11.23 -8.26 5.33
N TRP A 122 -9.92 -8.49 5.17
CA TRP A 122 -9.10 -7.75 4.23
C TRP A 122 -8.89 -8.53 2.93
N ARG A 123 -8.61 -9.82 3.05
CA ARG A 123 -8.27 -10.66 1.89
C ARG A 123 -9.44 -10.84 0.93
N LEU A 124 -10.66 -11.04 1.45
CA LEU A 124 -11.83 -11.25 0.60
C LEU A 124 -12.19 -10.01 -0.22
N PRO A 125 -12.34 -8.80 0.37
CA PRO A 125 -12.57 -7.60 -0.44
C PRO A 125 -11.45 -7.34 -1.45
N SER A 126 -10.19 -7.59 -1.08
CA SER A 126 -9.05 -7.44 -2.00
C SER A 126 -9.19 -8.37 -3.21
N GLN A 127 -9.48 -9.64 -2.98
CA GLN A 127 -9.63 -10.62 -4.05
C GLN A 127 -10.84 -10.29 -4.93
N LEU A 128 -11.96 -9.90 -4.34
CA LEU A 128 -13.15 -9.52 -5.10
C LEU A 128 -12.88 -8.32 -6.00
N TRP A 129 -12.18 -7.32 -5.49
CA TRP A 129 -11.81 -6.16 -6.29
C TRP A 129 -10.90 -6.55 -7.47
N LEU A 130 -9.88 -7.37 -7.21
CA LEU A 130 -8.92 -7.77 -8.23
C LEU A 130 -9.53 -8.68 -9.31
N LEU A 131 -10.61 -9.40 -8.98
CA LEU A 131 -11.32 -10.26 -9.92
C LEU A 131 -12.30 -9.53 -10.82
N LEU A 132 -12.66 -8.28 -10.51
CA LEU A 132 -13.58 -7.51 -11.33
C LEU A 132 -12.97 -7.16 -12.68
N PRO A 133 -13.77 -7.19 -13.78
CA PRO A 133 -13.31 -6.69 -15.07
C PRO A 133 -12.89 -5.22 -14.99
N HIS A 134 -11.92 -4.81 -15.80
CA HIS A 134 -11.39 -3.45 -15.79
C HIS A 134 -12.47 -2.38 -15.96
N PHE A 135 -13.47 -2.63 -16.84
CA PHE A 135 -14.51 -1.63 -17.05
C PHE A 135 -15.39 -1.43 -15.81
N VAL A 136 -15.64 -2.51 -15.05
CA VAL A 136 -16.39 -2.43 -13.78
C VAL A 136 -15.58 -1.67 -12.75
N GLN A 137 -14.29 -1.95 -12.66
CA GLN A 137 -13.39 -1.23 -11.76
C GLN A 137 -13.37 0.27 -12.09
N ARG A 138 -13.29 0.64 -13.36
CA ARG A 138 -13.33 2.04 -13.79
C ARG A 138 -14.64 2.72 -13.38
N CYS A 139 -15.76 2.05 -13.58
CA CYS A 139 -17.06 2.59 -13.20
C CYS A 139 -17.15 2.80 -11.68
N CYS A 140 -16.71 1.83 -10.89
CA CYS A 140 -16.70 1.94 -9.43
C CYS A 140 -15.82 3.10 -8.96
N LEU A 141 -14.62 3.22 -9.52
CA LEU A 141 -13.70 4.31 -9.15
C LEU A 141 -14.25 5.68 -9.55
N ALA A 142 -14.90 5.77 -10.72
CA ALA A 142 -15.52 7.02 -11.16
C ALA A 142 -16.65 7.47 -10.22
N LEU A 143 -17.47 6.52 -9.75
CA LEU A 143 -18.52 6.82 -8.79
C LEU A 143 -17.96 7.23 -7.43
N LEU A 144 -16.94 6.56 -6.95
CA LEU A 144 -16.31 6.86 -5.65
C LEU A 144 -15.62 8.23 -5.64
N ARG A 145 -15.05 8.65 -6.78
CA ARG A 145 -14.42 9.97 -6.90
C ARG A 145 -15.42 11.13 -6.84
N ARG A 146 -16.70 10.86 -7.10
CA ARG A 146 -17.77 11.87 -7.01
C ARG A 146 -18.34 12.01 -5.60
N LEU A 147 -18.00 11.08 -4.72
CA LEU A 147 -18.40 11.13 -3.31
C LEU A 147 -17.33 11.84 -2.49
#